data_e90dd2df8451bc755256c1a50ec56e0f
#
_entry.id   e90dd2df8451bc755256c1a50ec56e0f
#
_cell.length_a   1.000
_cell.length_b   1.000
_cell.length_c   1.000
_cell.angle_alpha   90.00
_cell.angle_beta   90.00
_cell.angle_gamma   90.00
#
_symmetry.space_group_name_H-M   'P 1'
#
loop_
_entity.id
_entity.type
_entity.pdbx_description
1 polymer ?
#
loop_
_entity_poly.entity_id
_entity_poly.type
_entity_poly.pdbx_seq_one_letter_code
_entity_poly.pdbx_strand_id
1 'polypeptide(L)'
;MRLFLDANVLFTAAHNPDGKAALVLTLGHEGLWQLVTSAYALEEARRNLGRKYPDRMETLEASLPRIRIATDPRSVPCPASLSEKDWPIYRAAIGCRADILLTGDIKDFGFLMNDPTKTNGLLIQTVSDFLAGLVSNQHK
;
A
#
# COMPACT_ATOMS: atom_id res chain seq x y z
N MET A 1 -2.34 -12.71 6.43
CA MET A 1 -2.76 -11.32 6.22
C MET A 1 -2.17 -10.80 4.92
N ARG A 2 -2.96 -10.06 4.17
CA ARG A 2 -2.56 -9.53 2.86
C ARG A 2 -2.59 -8.02 2.89
N LEU A 3 -1.45 -7.40 2.57
CA LEU A 3 -1.29 -5.95 2.56
C LEU A 3 -1.18 -5.45 1.13
N PHE A 4 -2.03 -4.50 0.75
CA PHE A 4 -1.91 -3.80 -0.53
C PHE A 4 -1.10 -2.52 -0.32
N LEU A 5 -0.11 -2.31 -1.17
CA LEU A 5 0.81 -1.18 -1.04
C LEU A 5 0.50 -0.13 -2.11
N ASP A 6 0.13 1.07 -1.67
CA ASP A 6 -0.03 2.21 -2.57
C ASP A 6 1.33 2.68 -3.09
N ALA A 7 1.32 3.47 -4.16
CA ALA A 7 2.52 4.00 -4.79
C ALA A 7 3.45 4.73 -3.83
N ASN A 8 2.88 5.55 -2.94
CA ASN A 8 3.69 6.31 -1.98
C ASN A 8 4.41 5.42 -0.96
N VAL A 9 3.84 4.26 -0.63
CA VAL A 9 4.51 3.30 0.26
C VAL A 9 5.69 2.65 -0.44
N LEU A 10 5.52 2.24 -1.70
CA LEU A 10 6.62 1.70 -2.51
C LEU A 10 7.73 2.72 -2.69
N PHE A 11 7.36 3.96 -3.00
CA PHE A 11 8.29 5.08 -3.16
C PHE A 11 9.10 5.31 -1.88
N THR A 12 8.42 5.41 -0.73
CA THR A 12 9.06 5.69 0.55
C THR A 12 9.98 4.54 0.96
N ALA A 13 9.57 3.29 0.75
CA ALA A 13 10.40 2.13 1.07
C ALA A 13 11.71 2.14 0.27
N ALA A 14 11.64 2.48 -1.02
CA ALA A 14 12.83 2.53 -1.88
C ALA A 14 13.74 3.71 -1.55
N HIS A 15 13.15 4.86 -1.25
CA HIS A 15 13.86 6.10 -0.97
C HIS A 15 14.47 6.10 0.44
N ASN A 16 13.80 5.47 1.41
CA ASN A 16 14.28 5.43 2.80
C ASN A 16 14.36 3.97 3.30
N PRO A 17 15.46 3.27 2.99
CA PRO A 17 15.59 1.84 3.33
C PRO A 17 15.63 1.54 4.83
N ASP A 18 15.88 2.55 5.66
CA ASP A 18 15.90 2.40 7.12
C ASP A 18 14.58 2.79 7.78
N GLY A 19 13.58 3.16 6.98
CA GLY A 19 12.31 3.63 7.48
C GLY A 19 11.27 2.54 7.67
N LYS A 20 10.09 2.94 8.16
CA LYS A 20 8.98 2.05 8.48
C LYS A 20 8.39 1.35 7.26
N ALA A 21 8.29 2.04 6.11
CA ALA A 21 7.78 1.43 4.89
C ALA A 21 8.69 0.30 4.43
N ALA A 22 10.00 0.52 4.46
CA ALA A 22 10.98 -0.51 4.12
C ALA A 22 10.88 -1.70 5.09
N LEU A 23 10.64 -1.46 6.36
CA LEU A 23 10.45 -2.52 7.35
C LEU A 23 9.25 -3.39 7.00
N VAL A 24 8.13 -2.80 6.59
CA VAL A 24 6.94 -3.56 6.17
C VAL A 24 7.29 -4.50 5.01
N LEU A 25 8.05 -4.03 4.02
CA LEU A 25 8.48 -4.86 2.90
C LEU A 25 9.41 -5.97 3.36
N THR A 26 10.38 -5.65 4.20
CA THR A 26 11.34 -6.64 4.73
C THR A 26 10.61 -7.78 5.47
N LEU A 27 9.69 -7.43 6.36
CA LEU A 27 8.93 -8.43 7.10
C LEU A 27 8.01 -9.26 6.20
N GLY A 28 7.45 -8.65 5.15
CA GLY A 28 6.69 -9.37 4.15
C GLY A 28 7.56 -10.36 3.37
N HIS A 29 8.78 -9.95 3.01
CA HIS A 29 9.74 -10.83 2.33
C HIS A 29 10.16 -12.01 3.24
N GLU A 30 10.10 -11.82 4.55
CA GLU A 30 10.35 -12.88 5.52
C GLU A 30 9.14 -13.77 5.79
N GLY A 31 8.00 -13.46 5.18
CA GLY A 31 6.81 -14.28 5.23
C GLY A 31 5.78 -13.93 6.31
N LEU A 32 5.94 -12.82 7.02
CA LEU A 32 4.98 -12.41 8.05
C LEU A 32 3.62 -12.03 7.48
N TRP A 33 3.59 -11.52 6.26
CA TRP A 33 2.37 -11.20 5.52
C TRP A 33 2.63 -11.22 4.03
N GLN A 34 1.55 -11.30 3.25
CA GLN A 34 1.63 -11.22 1.79
C GLN A 34 1.62 -9.77 1.34
N LEU A 35 2.51 -9.44 0.41
CA LEU A 35 2.59 -8.11 -0.17
C LEU A 35 1.96 -8.11 -1.56
N VAL A 36 1.09 -7.15 -1.82
CA VAL A 36 0.42 -6.97 -3.10
C VAL A 36 0.48 -5.49 -3.49
N THR A 37 0.62 -5.21 -4.76
CA THR A 37 0.44 -3.88 -5.32
C THR A 37 -0.26 -4.03 -6.67
N SER A 38 -0.35 -2.97 -7.45
CA SER A 38 -0.92 -3.01 -8.79
C SER A 38 0.05 -2.42 -9.80
N ALA A 39 -0.17 -2.70 -11.08
CA ALA A 39 0.61 -2.09 -12.14
C ALA A 39 0.48 -0.56 -12.10
N TYR A 40 -0.71 -0.06 -11.81
CA TYR A 40 -0.97 1.39 -11.68
C TYR A 40 -0.12 2.01 -10.56
N ALA A 41 -0.13 1.42 -9.37
CA ALA A 41 0.65 1.91 -8.23
C ALA A 41 2.16 1.83 -8.50
N LEU A 42 2.60 0.71 -9.08
CA LEU A 42 4.01 0.49 -9.39
C LEU A 42 4.52 1.50 -10.42
N GLU A 43 3.74 1.75 -11.47
CA GLU A 43 4.10 2.73 -12.48
C GLU A 43 4.23 4.13 -11.90
N GLU A 44 3.30 4.53 -11.02
CA GLU A 44 3.37 5.82 -10.34
C GLU A 44 4.61 5.92 -9.46
N ALA A 45 4.92 4.86 -8.71
CA ALA A 45 6.12 4.83 -7.87
C ALA A 45 7.39 4.96 -8.71
N ARG A 46 7.47 4.23 -9.84
CA ARG A 46 8.62 4.32 -10.76
C ARG A 46 8.77 5.72 -11.32
N ARG A 47 7.67 6.33 -11.73
CA ARG A 47 7.68 7.68 -12.29
C ARG A 47 8.18 8.70 -11.26
N ASN A 48 7.69 8.62 -10.04
CA ASN A 48 8.09 9.55 -8.98
C ASN A 48 9.54 9.35 -8.55
N LEU A 49 10.01 8.10 -8.44
CA LEU A 49 11.41 7.82 -8.14
C LEU A 49 12.32 8.32 -9.26
N GLY A 50 11.95 8.07 -10.51
CA GLY A 50 12.74 8.51 -11.65
C GLY A 50 12.94 10.01 -11.69
N ARG A 51 11.97 10.78 -11.20
CA ARG A 51 12.06 12.23 -11.13
C ARG A 51 12.83 12.74 -9.91
N LYS A 52 12.63 12.10 -8.75
CA LYS A 52 13.16 12.64 -7.48
C LYS A 52 14.43 11.95 -7.00
N TYR A 53 14.50 10.63 -7.15
CA TYR A 53 15.61 9.82 -6.63
C TYR A 53 15.93 8.69 -7.60
N PRO A 54 16.47 9.04 -8.82
CA PRO A 54 16.70 8.01 -9.85
C PRO A 54 17.68 6.93 -9.42
N ASP A 55 18.61 7.25 -8.52
CA ASP A 55 19.58 6.30 -7.98
C ASP A 55 18.93 5.26 -7.04
N ARG A 56 17.67 5.44 -6.66
CA ARG A 56 16.93 4.49 -5.83
C ARG A 56 16.06 3.52 -6.63
N MET A 57 16.06 3.62 -7.94
CA MET A 57 15.24 2.74 -8.79
C MET A 57 15.62 1.27 -8.63
N GLU A 58 16.90 0.97 -8.49
CA GLU A 58 17.36 -0.41 -8.28
C GLU A 58 16.81 -1.00 -6.98
N THR A 59 16.71 -0.20 -5.93
CA THR A 59 16.15 -0.62 -4.64
C THR A 59 14.69 -1.03 -4.81
N LEU A 60 13.91 -0.23 -5.54
CA LEU A 60 12.51 -0.56 -5.83
C LEU A 60 12.43 -1.88 -6.61
N GLU A 61 13.17 -1.98 -7.71
CA GLU A 61 13.11 -3.16 -8.58
C GLU A 61 13.53 -4.44 -7.84
N ALA A 62 14.52 -4.34 -6.95
CA ALA A 62 14.97 -5.48 -6.15
C ALA A 62 13.91 -5.98 -5.16
N SER A 63 12.96 -5.12 -4.76
CA SER A 63 11.89 -5.50 -3.83
C SER A 63 10.73 -6.23 -4.50
N LEU A 64 10.60 -6.13 -5.84
CA LEU A 64 9.41 -6.57 -6.56
C LEU A 64 9.21 -8.10 -6.67
N PRO A 65 10.25 -8.96 -6.74
CA PRO A 65 10.04 -10.39 -6.95
C PRO A 65 9.10 -11.06 -5.95
N ARG A 66 8.96 -10.51 -4.75
CA ARG A 66 8.08 -11.06 -3.71
C ARG A 66 6.81 -10.26 -3.49
N ILE A 67 6.52 -9.32 -4.39
CA ILE A 67 5.29 -8.52 -4.35
C ILE A 67 4.40 -8.97 -5.51
N ARG A 68 3.20 -9.44 -5.18
CA ARG A 68 2.22 -9.84 -6.19
C ARG A 68 1.64 -8.59 -6.85
N ILE A 69 1.44 -8.65 -8.17
CA ILE A 69 0.81 -7.57 -8.93
C ILE A 69 -0.66 -7.92 -9.17
N ALA A 70 -1.56 -7.15 -8.59
CA ALA A 70 -3.01 -7.32 -8.76
C ALA A 70 -3.52 -6.52 -9.95
N THR A 71 -4.64 -6.99 -10.52
CA THR A 71 -5.33 -6.29 -11.60
C THR A 71 -6.30 -5.25 -11.05
N ASP A 72 -6.81 -4.36 -11.92
CA ASP A 72 -7.84 -3.37 -11.59
C ASP A 72 -9.21 -3.91 -12.02
N PRO A 73 -10.04 -4.42 -11.09
CA PRO A 73 -11.40 -4.86 -11.42
C PRO A 73 -12.34 -3.65 -11.50
N ARG A 74 -12.44 -3.08 -12.68
CA ARG A 74 -13.18 -1.82 -12.91
C ARG A 74 -14.65 -1.85 -12.53
N SER A 75 -15.22 -3.03 -12.32
CA SER A 75 -16.61 -3.18 -11.90
C SER A 75 -16.84 -2.94 -10.40
N VAL A 76 -15.77 -2.87 -9.60
CA VAL A 76 -15.90 -2.65 -8.16
C VAL A 76 -16.33 -1.20 -7.91
N PRO A 77 -17.44 -0.98 -7.18
CA PRO A 77 -17.86 0.38 -6.85
C PRO A 77 -16.93 1.01 -5.82
N CYS A 78 -16.69 2.32 -5.97
CA CYS A 78 -15.84 3.08 -5.07
C CYS A 78 -16.68 3.98 -4.16
N PRO A 79 -16.20 4.29 -2.94
CA PRO A 79 -16.87 5.27 -2.09
C PRO A 79 -17.02 6.59 -2.85
N ALA A 80 -18.21 7.23 -2.74
CA ALA A 80 -18.50 8.47 -3.46
C ALA A 80 -17.55 9.60 -3.09
N SER A 81 -17.01 9.56 -1.88
CA SER A 81 -16.08 10.57 -1.37
C SER A 81 -14.64 10.38 -1.85
N LEU A 82 -14.32 9.25 -2.49
CA LEU A 82 -12.97 8.98 -2.97
C LEU A 82 -12.77 9.60 -4.37
N SER A 83 -11.65 10.30 -4.54
CA SER A 83 -11.28 10.91 -5.83
C SER A 83 -11.08 9.84 -6.90
N GLU A 84 -11.49 10.13 -8.14
CA GLU A 84 -11.37 9.19 -9.26
C GLU A 84 -9.94 8.72 -9.51
N LYS A 85 -8.96 9.57 -9.26
CA LYS A 85 -7.55 9.21 -9.45
C LYS A 85 -7.09 8.09 -8.52
N ASP A 86 -7.82 7.89 -7.41
CA ASP A 86 -7.50 6.87 -6.40
C ASP A 86 -8.36 5.61 -6.54
N TRP A 87 -9.35 5.62 -7.45
CA TRP A 87 -10.19 4.45 -7.69
C TRP A 87 -9.40 3.21 -8.10
N PRO A 88 -8.39 3.29 -8.98
CA PRO A 88 -7.62 2.09 -9.35
C PRO A 88 -6.94 1.43 -8.15
N ILE A 89 -6.47 2.22 -7.20
CA ILE A 89 -5.83 1.70 -5.97
C ILE A 89 -6.87 0.98 -5.11
N TYR A 90 -7.98 1.64 -4.83
CA TYR A 90 -9.05 1.07 -4.00
C TYR A 90 -9.60 -0.22 -4.62
N ARG A 91 -9.93 -0.18 -5.94
CA ARG A 91 -10.48 -1.34 -6.64
C ARG A 91 -9.53 -2.53 -6.66
N ALA A 92 -8.24 -2.28 -6.87
CA ALA A 92 -7.25 -3.35 -6.88
C ALA A 92 -7.12 -3.98 -5.49
N ALA A 93 -7.14 -3.18 -4.43
CA ALA A 93 -7.08 -3.67 -3.06
C ALA A 93 -8.32 -4.53 -2.72
N ILE A 94 -9.52 -4.10 -3.11
CA ILE A 94 -10.74 -4.88 -2.93
C ILE A 94 -10.69 -6.16 -3.77
N GLY A 95 -10.32 -6.05 -5.04
CA GLY A 95 -10.31 -7.18 -5.97
C GLY A 95 -9.34 -8.29 -5.58
N CYS A 96 -8.20 -7.95 -5.01
CA CYS A 96 -7.24 -8.95 -4.54
C CYS A 96 -7.54 -9.45 -3.12
N ARG A 97 -8.62 -8.97 -2.52
CA ARG A 97 -9.04 -9.32 -1.14
C ARG A 97 -7.97 -8.97 -0.12
N ALA A 98 -7.39 -7.79 -0.23
CA ALA A 98 -6.47 -7.30 0.76
C ALA A 98 -7.19 -7.11 2.10
N ASP A 99 -6.49 -7.41 3.18
CA ASP A 99 -6.99 -7.11 4.52
C ASP A 99 -6.77 -5.64 4.85
N ILE A 100 -5.65 -5.10 4.40
CA ILE A 100 -5.26 -3.72 4.69
C ILE A 100 -4.69 -3.09 3.42
N LEU A 101 -5.13 -1.85 3.15
CA LEU A 101 -4.51 -0.96 2.18
C LEU A 101 -3.62 0.01 2.93
N LEU A 102 -2.32 -0.03 2.66
CA LEU A 102 -1.36 0.89 3.26
C LEU A 102 -1.12 2.06 2.32
N THR A 103 -1.35 3.26 2.80
CA THR A 103 -1.14 4.49 2.03
C THR A 103 -0.71 5.63 2.94
N GLY A 104 0.14 6.51 2.41
CA GLY A 104 0.51 7.76 3.08
C GLY A 104 -0.34 8.94 2.64
N ASP A 105 -1.31 8.72 1.75
CA ASP A 105 -2.15 9.78 1.20
C ASP A 105 -3.32 10.10 2.14
N ILE A 106 -3.03 10.86 3.19
CA ILE A 106 -4.01 11.27 4.19
C ILE A 106 -5.03 12.23 3.59
N LYS A 107 -4.62 13.03 2.60
CA LYS A 107 -5.50 13.99 1.97
C LYS A 107 -6.69 13.32 1.28
N ASP A 108 -6.44 12.26 0.51
CA ASP A 108 -7.49 11.61 -0.28
C ASP A 108 -8.14 10.43 0.44
N PHE A 109 -7.41 9.72 1.29
CA PHE A 109 -7.93 8.54 2.01
C PHE A 109 -8.26 8.80 3.47
N GLY A 110 -7.84 9.93 4.05
CA GLY A 110 -7.88 10.15 5.50
C GLY A 110 -9.23 9.90 6.16
N PHE A 111 -10.32 10.31 5.53
CA PHE A 111 -11.67 10.15 6.09
C PHE A 111 -12.21 8.72 5.95
N LEU A 112 -11.52 7.85 5.21
CA LEU A 112 -11.81 6.42 5.10
C LEU A 112 -10.90 5.57 5.98
N MET A 113 -9.85 6.17 6.53
CA MET A 113 -8.86 5.44 7.32
C MET A 113 -9.45 4.95 8.64
N ASN A 114 -9.05 3.73 9.01
CA ASN A 114 -9.42 3.09 10.27
C ASN A 114 -10.94 2.90 10.44
N ASP A 115 -11.67 2.88 9.32
CA ASP A 115 -13.12 2.69 9.33
C ASP A 115 -13.55 1.72 8.22
N PRO A 116 -13.36 0.40 8.43
CA PRO A 116 -13.66 -0.59 7.40
C PRO A 116 -15.16 -0.71 7.06
N THR A 117 -16.04 -0.13 7.88
CA THR A 117 -17.46 -0.11 7.55
C THR A 117 -17.78 0.72 6.30
N LYS A 118 -16.93 1.71 6.00
CA LYS A 118 -17.09 2.57 4.83
C LYS A 118 -16.45 2.00 3.57
N THR A 119 -15.67 0.93 3.69
CA THR A 119 -14.81 0.42 2.63
C THR A 119 -14.90 -1.09 2.47
N ASN A 120 -16.10 -1.65 2.66
CA ASN A 120 -16.39 -3.07 2.44
C ASN A 120 -15.46 -4.02 3.21
N GLY A 121 -15.09 -3.64 4.43
CA GLY A 121 -14.22 -4.45 5.28
C GLY A 121 -12.73 -4.24 5.07
N LEU A 122 -12.33 -3.48 4.03
CA LEU A 122 -10.93 -3.14 3.81
C LEU A 122 -10.49 -2.11 4.85
N LEU A 123 -9.45 -2.43 5.62
CA LEU A 123 -8.89 -1.47 6.56
C LEU A 123 -7.84 -0.61 5.83
N ILE A 124 -8.04 0.70 5.83
CA ILE A 124 -7.09 1.65 5.21
C ILE A 124 -6.29 2.31 6.33
N GLN A 125 -4.97 2.17 6.28
CA GLN A 125 -4.08 2.69 7.33
C GLN A 125 -2.81 3.28 6.75
N THR A 126 -2.20 4.18 7.51
CA THR A 126 -0.80 4.54 7.27
C THR A 126 0.09 3.39 7.74
N VAL A 127 1.33 3.36 7.24
CA VAL A 127 2.33 2.39 7.71
C VAL A 127 2.54 2.53 9.21
N SER A 128 2.60 3.77 9.71
CA SER A 128 2.78 4.01 11.15
C SER A 128 1.66 3.44 12.00
N ASP A 129 0.40 3.66 11.59
CA ASP A 129 -0.75 3.12 12.30
C ASP A 129 -0.79 1.60 12.27
N PHE A 130 -0.45 1.01 11.13
CA PHE A 130 -0.38 -0.42 10.98
C PHE A 130 0.63 -1.04 11.95
N LEU A 131 1.84 -0.51 11.97
CA LEU A 131 2.89 -1.02 12.85
C LEU A 131 2.57 -0.80 14.33
N ALA A 132 1.99 0.37 14.67
CA ALA A 132 1.56 0.65 16.04
C ALA A 132 0.48 -0.33 16.49
N GLY A 133 -0.45 -0.70 15.61
CA GLY A 133 -1.50 -1.67 15.90
C GLY A 133 -0.94 -3.06 16.22
N LEU A 134 0.12 -3.49 15.54
CA LEU A 134 0.77 -4.76 15.81
C LEU A 134 1.37 -4.80 17.22
N VAL A 135 2.02 -3.71 17.62
CA VAL A 135 2.63 -3.60 18.96
C VAL A 135 1.54 -3.65 20.03
N SER A 136 0.46 -2.90 19.85
CA SER A 136 -0.67 -2.89 20.79
C SER A 136 -1.29 -4.27 20.96
N ASN A 137 -1.44 -5.03 19.88
CA ASN A 137 -2.01 -6.36 19.91
C ASN A 137 -1.13 -7.38 20.65
N GLN A 138 0.18 -7.17 20.67
CA GLN A 138 1.10 -8.04 21.38
C GLN A 138 0.99 -7.91 22.90
N HIS A 139 0.43 -6.81 23.40
CA HIS A 139 0.29 -6.53 24.83
C HIS A 139 -1.08 -6.91 25.39
N LYS A 140 -1.94 -7.49 24.55
CA LYS A 140 -3.23 -8.03 24.99
C LYS A 140 -3.09 -9.53 25.34
#